data_0761349b6cd6ad88d9c9d5dfc6130269
#
_entry.id   0761349b6cd6ad88d9c9d5dfc6130269
#
_cell.length_a   1.000
_cell.length_b   1.000
_cell.length_c   1.000
_cell.angle_alpha   90.00
_cell.angle_beta   90.00
_cell.angle_gamma   90.00
#
_symmetry.space_group_name_H-M   'P 1'
#
loop_
_entity.id
_entity.type
_entity.pdbx_description
1 polymer ?
#
loop_
_entity_poly.entity_id
_entity_poly.type
_entity_poly.pdbx_seq_one_letter_code
_entity_poly.pdbx_strand_id
1 'polypeptide(L)'
;MSSIPSPFCTVFLFLAAFLQTVEAVPDLGNAGTQVAKPNEIVRSGRNIHVGVDAKTIQEAIKMAQPGDTIHLEPIVYRDYAGFYGKKGELGKPVIFDGHGATLEGSDPIDLEKWREVEPGLFANDALLPRLDEAILSRWFFVWNGEMNHMGRTSKGKKAPFKKLQDLQPGEWTFVVDTERSQASSKQLFGTFYLKIPPGEKLAAANISAPMRSAGVQLSGDNAHLIIRNITATHPYNDGFNIHGDCRDVVFENIRAIECGDDGISAHESAEYRVEGLVSIGNSTGITDTVAAQTSYKNVFIADCHAYDLFFLNNGRYKLENAVVWSTSQHPLTIDAAANERVELDLENVLIRRADKTEPALVQKNATLRAARLTLENMEMTVRGVASFENCLVNGKMLPEGVVATGADKASLIRQLVPSAYQAKFRQP
;
A
#
# COMPACT_ATOMS: atom_id res chain seq x y z
N MET A 1 -4.08 -33.27 24.66
CA MET A 1 -4.70 -32.42 23.63
C MET A 1 -4.01 -31.08 23.73
N SER A 2 -2.95 -30.86 22.92
CA SER A 2 -2.11 -29.67 22.92
C SER A 2 -2.70 -28.69 21.91
N SER A 3 -3.14 -27.52 22.40
CA SER A 3 -3.58 -26.40 21.58
C SER A 3 -2.39 -25.78 20.85
N ILE A 4 -2.41 -25.84 19.54
CA ILE A 4 -1.46 -25.13 18.67
C ILE A 4 -1.84 -23.64 18.72
N PRO A 5 -0.94 -22.71 19.10
CA PRO A 5 -1.24 -21.29 19.05
C PRO A 5 -1.31 -20.84 17.58
N SER A 6 -2.32 -20.07 17.25
CA SER A 6 -2.50 -19.42 15.94
C SER A 6 -1.29 -18.56 15.60
N PRO A 7 -0.73 -18.64 14.38
CA PRO A 7 0.43 -17.86 13.95
C PRO A 7 0.18 -16.36 13.84
N PHE A 8 -1.06 -15.90 14.05
CA PHE A 8 -1.46 -14.50 13.89
C PHE A 8 -1.08 -13.57 15.07
N CYS A 9 -0.72 -14.13 16.23
CA CYS A 9 -0.43 -13.30 17.41
C CYS A 9 0.96 -12.65 17.38
N THR A 10 1.86 -13.07 16.49
CA THR A 10 3.27 -12.62 16.50
C THR A 10 3.52 -11.36 15.66
N VAL A 11 2.60 -10.98 14.75
CA VAL A 11 2.78 -9.80 13.88
C VAL A 11 2.52 -8.49 14.64
N PHE A 12 1.73 -8.52 15.73
CA PHE A 12 1.31 -7.31 16.44
C PHE A 12 2.34 -6.74 17.44
N LEU A 13 3.34 -7.51 17.85
CA LEU A 13 4.32 -7.07 18.85
C LEU A 13 5.44 -6.15 18.31
N PHE A 14 5.57 -6.01 16.98
CA PHE A 14 6.65 -5.22 16.37
C PHE A 14 6.30 -3.76 16.03
N LEU A 15 5.02 -3.37 16.03
CA LEU A 15 4.62 -1.97 15.79
C LEU A 15 4.78 -1.06 17.03
N ALA A 16 4.87 -1.63 18.23
CA ALA A 16 4.92 -0.87 19.49
C ALA A 16 6.28 -0.22 19.81
N ALA A 17 7.31 -0.39 18.98
CA ALA A 17 8.67 0.06 19.29
C ALA A 17 9.04 1.46 18.77
N PHE A 18 8.11 2.22 18.19
CA PHE A 18 8.32 3.61 17.75
C PHE A 18 7.58 4.66 18.57
N LEU A 19 7.03 4.30 19.72
CA LEU A 19 6.46 5.27 20.66
C LEU A 19 7.60 5.99 21.40
N GLN A 20 8.01 7.15 20.87
CA GLN A 20 8.54 8.22 21.72
C GLN A 20 7.37 8.74 22.53
N THR A 21 7.56 8.87 23.84
CA THR A 21 6.61 9.36 24.83
C THR A 21 5.90 10.62 24.36
N VAL A 22 4.60 10.51 24.09
CA VAL A 22 3.70 11.66 23.93
C VAL A 22 2.96 11.83 25.23
N GLU A 23 3.03 13.03 25.80
CA GLU A 23 2.25 13.44 26.98
C GLU A 23 0.75 13.38 26.68
N ALA A 24 -0.03 13.04 27.69
CA ALA A 24 -1.47 12.82 27.59
C ALA A 24 -2.21 14.06 27.05
N VAL A 25 -3.01 13.85 25.99
CA VAL A 25 -3.90 14.86 25.41
C VAL A 25 -5.24 14.87 26.18
N PRO A 26 -5.80 16.05 26.50
CA PRO A 26 -7.10 16.14 27.18
C PRO A 26 -8.27 15.72 26.29
N ASP A 27 -9.27 15.09 26.92
CA ASP A 27 -10.54 14.67 26.35
C ASP A 27 -11.29 15.86 25.72
N LEU A 28 -11.38 15.87 24.38
CA LEU A 28 -12.19 16.82 23.63
C LEU A 28 -13.43 16.11 23.09
N GLY A 29 -14.57 16.43 23.75
CA GLY A 29 -15.88 15.88 23.46
C GLY A 29 -16.29 15.87 21.98
N ASN A 30 -17.20 14.94 21.63
CA ASN A 30 -17.86 14.73 20.36
C ASN A 30 -18.40 16.03 19.73
N ALA A 31 -17.63 16.67 18.85
CA ALA A 31 -18.12 17.66 17.91
C ALA A 31 -18.32 16.96 16.55
N GLY A 32 -19.58 16.75 16.18
CA GLY A 32 -19.92 16.21 14.88
C GLY A 32 -19.33 17.06 13.76
N THR A 33 -18.39 16.52 13.02
CA THR A 33 -17.78 17.16 11.87
C THR A 33 -18.78 17.19 10.71
N GLN A 34 -19.25 18.36 10.33
CA GLN A 34 -19.96 18.56 9.07
C GLN A 34 -18.91 18.45 7.94
N VAL A 35 -19.04 17.41 7.11
CA VAL A 35 -18.28 17.28 5.87
C VAL A 35 -18.69 18.40 4.94
N ALA A 36 -17.78 19.31 4.63
CA ALA A 36 -18.02 20.40 3.67
C ALA A 36 -18.36 19.82 2.29
N LYS A 37 -19.40 20.37 1.66
CA LYS A 37 -19.80 19.98 0.30
C LYS A 37 -18.66 20.31 -0.69
N PRO A 38 -18.38 19.47 -1.72
CA PRO A 38 -17.25 19.63 -2.64
C PRO A 38 -17.16 20.94 -3.44
N ASN A 39 -18.17 21.82 -3.38
CA ASN A 39 -18.33 22.93 -4.33
C ASN A 39 -17.89 24.32 -3.83
N GLU A 40 -17.25 24.47 -2.67
CA GLU A 40 -16.80 25.78 -2.19
C GLU A 40 -15.31 25.82 -1.85
N ILE A 41 -14.45 25.44 -2.80
CA ILE A 41 -13.00 25.69 -2.65
C ILE A 41 -12.74 27.14 -3.09
N VAL A 42 -12.62 28.06 -2.14
CA VAL A 42 -12.17 29.42 -2.41
C VAL A 42 -10.67 29.36 -2.71
N ARG A 43 -10.29 29.33 -3.98
CA ARG A 43 -8.91 29.38 -4.43
C ARG A 43 -8.37 30.81 -4.25
N SER A 44 -7.77 31.12 -3.11
CA SER A 44 -7.13 32.41 -2.86
C SER A 44 -5.64 32.26 -2.49
N GLY A 45 -5.07 31.05 -2.63
CA GLY A 45 -3.68 30.78 -2.28
C GLY A 45 -2.70 30.97 -3.43
N ARG A 46 -1.41 30.85 -3.11
CA ARG A 46 -0.30 30.92 -4.07
C ARG A 46 -0.19 29.61 -4.85
N ASN A 47 0.37 29.68 -6.05
CA ASN A 47 0.92 28.51 -6.74
C ASN A 47 2.41 28.42 -6.41
N ILE A 48 2.86 27.24 -5.99
CA ILE A 48 4.26 26.95 -5.64
C ILE A 48 4.75 25.86 -6.59
N HIS A 49 5.65 26.18 -7.49
CA HIS A 49 6.20 25.26 -8.48
C HIS A 49 7.52 24.68 -7.98
N VAL A 50 7.58 23.35 -7.86
CA VAL A 50 8.82 22.64 -7.52
C VAL A 50 9.82 22.78 -8.67
N GLY A 51 11.06 23.16 -8.35
CA GLY A 51 12.10 23.48 -9.32
C GLY A 51 12.18 24.97 -9.68
N VAL A 52 11.16 25.76 -9.32
CA VAL A 52 11.13 27.22 -9.57
C VAL A 52 11.06 28.00 -8.26
N ASP A 53 9.96 27.85 -7.51
CA ASP A 53 9.72 28.56 -6.24
C ASP A 53 10.35 27.83 -5.04
N ALA A 54 10.48 26.52 -5.13
CA ALA A 54 11.11 25.63 -4.16
C ALA A 54 12.03 24.64 -4.87
N LYS A 55 13.22 24.38 -4.33
CA LYS A 55 14.19 23.46 -4.95
C LYS A 55 13.78 22.00 -4.87
N THR A 56 13.05 21.63 -3.82
CA THR A 56 12.64 20.25 -3.52
C THR A 56 11.16 20.17 -3.18
N ILE A 57 10.59 18.98 -3.29
CA ILE A 57 9.21 18.69 -2.85
C ILE A 57 9.03 19.04 -1.37
N GLN A 58 10.01 18.70 -0.52
CA GLN A 58 9.93 18.99 0.91
C GLN A 58 9.96 20.49 1.24
N GLU A 59 10.74 21.29 0.49
CA GLU A 59 10.73 22.75 0.63
C GLU A 59 9.36 23.32 0.25
N ALA A 60 8.77 22.88 -0.87
CA ALA A 60 7.45 23.32 -1.30
C ALA A 60 6.38 22.99 -0.26
N ILE A 61 6.37 21.74 0.26
CA ILE A 61 5.42 21.32 1.31
C ILE A 61 5.62 22.18 2.57
N LYS A 62 6.86 22.45 2.99
CA LYS A 62 7.15 23.28 4.16
C LYS A 62 6.64 24.72 3.98
N MET A 63 6.84 25.31 2.80
CA MET A 63 6.46 26.68 2.48
C MET A 63 4.94 26.89 2.36
N ALA A 64 4.20 25.86 1.95
CA ALA A 64 2.77 25.98 1.66
C ALA A 64 1.96 26.38 2.90
N GLN A 65 1.02 27.28 2.69
CA GLN A 65 0.06 27.81 3.65
C GLN A 65 -1.36 27.38 3.26
N PRO A 66 -2.36 27.51 4.14
CA PRO A 66 -3.75 27.21 3.78
C PRO A 66 -4.21 27.91 2.51
N GLY A 67 -4.75 27.15 1.56
CA GLY A 67 -5.19 27.61 0.24
C GLY A 67 -4.13 27.55 -0.86
N ASP A 68 -2.86 27.33 -0.54
CA ASP A 68 -1.78 27.19 -1.55
C ASP A 68 -1.90 25.89 -2.34
N THR A 69 -1.44 25.92 -3.59
CA THR A 69 -1.29 24.74 -4.44
C THR A 69 0.18 24.53 -4.79
N ILE A 70 0.69 23.34 -4.50
CA ILE A 70 2.02 22.87 -4.89
C ILE A 70 1.88 22.15 -6.22
N HIS A 71 2.70 22.51 -7.19
CA HIS A 71 2.71 21.93 -8.53
C HIS A 71 4.02 21.21 -8.81
N LEU A 72 3.93 19.96 -9.27
CA LEU A 72 5.05 19.23 -9.83
C LEU A 72 5.01 19.29 -11.36
N GLU A 73 6.16 19.21 -12.01
CA GLU A 73 6.23 18.86 -13.43
C GLU A 73 5.93 17.36 -13.61
N PRO A 74 5.33 16.94 -14.74
CA PRO A 74 4.98 15.53 -15.01
C PRO A 74 6.22 14.69 -15.38
N ILE A 75 7.20 14.63 -14.48
CA ILE A 75 8.44 13.87 -14.63
C ILE A 75 8.62 12.86 -13.51
N VAL A 76 9.71 12.09 -13.56
CA VAL A 76 10.09 11.16 -12.48
C VAL A 76 10.96 11.90 -11.47
N TYR A 77 10.52 11.93 -10.21
CA TYR A 77 11.26 12.45 -9.07
C TYR A 77 11.78 11.28 -8.24
N ARG A 78 13.09 11.14 -8.08
CA ARG A 78 13.71 10.22 -7.09
C ARG A 78 13.67 10.88 -5.72
N ASP A 79 12.46 11.07 -5.22
CA ASP A 79 12.13 11.79 -3.99
C ASP A 79 10.82 11.23 -3.40
N TYR A 80 10.39 11.77 -2.29
CA TYR A 80 9.12 11.46 -1.63
C TYR A 80 8.41 12.74 -1.20
N ALA A 81 7.10 12.66 -0.95
CA ALA A 81 6.31 13.78 -0.44
C ALA A 81 5.92 13.53 1.02
N GLY A 82 6.59 14.19 1.96
CA GLY A 82 6.38 14.03 3.41
C GLY A 82 5.59 15.18 4.03
N PHE A 83 4.39 14.87 4.52
CA PHE A 83 3.51 15.80 5.23
C PHE A 83 3.56 15.48 6.72
N TYR A 84 4.27 16.28 7.50
CA TYR A 84 4.47 16.10 8.93
C TYR A 84 3.73 17.20 9.70
N GLY A 85 2.47 16.93 10.08
CA GLY A 85 1.61 17.91 10.74
C GLY A 85 1.22 19.08 9.84
N LYS A 86 1.17 18.90 8.52
CA LYS A 86 0.77 19.93 7.56
C LYS A 86 -0.74 20.15 7.64
N LYS A 87 -1.15 21.42 7.71
CA LYS A 87 -2.56 21.79 7.78
C LYS A 87 -2.91 22.85 6.75
N GLY A 88 -4.02 22.61 6.05
CA GLY A 88 -4.83 23.65 5.44
C GLY A 88 -5.84 24.21 6.45
N GLU A 89 -6.87 24.84 5.95
CA GLU A 89 -8.05 25.32 6.70
C GLU A 89 -9.32 24.84 5.99
N LEU A 90 -10.42 24.80 6.71
CA LEU A 90 -11.72 24.49 6.11
C LEU A 90 -12.04 25.46 4.96
N GLY A 91 -12.29 24.91 3.77
CA GLY A 91 -12.48 25.69 2.53
C GLY A 91 -11.18 26.23 1.90
N LYS A 92 -10.02 26.07 2.56
CA LYS A 92 -8.70 26.47 2.04
C LYS A 92 -7.69 25.33 2.22
N PRO A 93 -7.89 24.19 1.59
CA PRO A 93 -6.94 23.07 1.71
C PRO A 93 -5.56 23.46 1.15
N VAL A 94 -4.52 22.80 1.61
CA VAL A 94 -3.25 22.75 0.89
C VAL A 94 -3.40 21.66 -0.19
N ILE A 95 -3.15 22.03 -1.44
CA ILE A 95 -3.26 21.12 -2.57
C ILE A 95 -1.85 20.74 -3.04
N PHE A 96 -1.61 19.44 -3.19
CA PHE A 96 -0.43 18.89 -3.82
C PHE A 96 -0.84 18.21 -5.12
N ASP A 97 -0.52 18.86 -6.24
CA ASP A 97 -0.88 18.39 -7.58
C ASP A 97 0.34 17.88 -8.33
N GLY A 98 0.38 16.58 -8.55
CA GLY A 98 1.47 15.93 -9.26
C GLY A 98 1.43 16.10 -10.77
N HIS A 99 0.28 16.50 -11.37
CA HIS A 99 0.12 16.59 -12.82
C HIS A 99 0.54 15.34 -13.61
N GLY A 100 0.53 14.17 -12.98
CA GLY A 100 1.00 12.91 -13.57
C GLY A 100 2.47 12.58 -13.26
N ALA A 101 3.11 13.31 -12.35
CA ALA A 101 4.45 13.00 -11.88
C ALA A 101 4.53 11.62 -11.22
N THR A 102 5.73 11.05 -11.24
CA THR A 102 6.06 9.80 -10.54
C THR A 102 7.07 10.06 -9.43
N LEU A 103 6.75 9.64 -8.21
CA LEU A 103 7.68 9.55 -7.09
C LEU A 103 8.33 8.17 -7.13
N GLU A 104 9.60 8.12 -7.54
CA GLU A 104 10.39 6.90 -7.66
C GLU A 104 11.17 6.64 -6.37
N GLY A 105 10.82 5.55 -5.69
CA GLY A 105 11.39 5.16 -4.40
C GLY A 105 12.77 4.52 -4.51
N SER A 106 13.17 4.05 -5.70
CA SER A 106 14.46 3.40 -5.91
C SER A 106 15.53 4.36 -6.47
N ASP A 107 16.80 4.02 -6.24
CA ASP A 107 17.95 4.64 -6.88
C ASP A 107 18.77 3.57 -7.62
N PRO A 108 19.42 3.90 -8.75
CA PRO A 108 20.41 3.04 -9.36
C PRO A 108 21.45 2.61 -8.34
N ILE A 109 21.87 1.34 -8.37
CA ILE A 109 22.89 0.85 -7.44
C ILE A 109 24.24 1.52 -7.73
N ASP A 110 24.97 1.86 -6.67
CA ASP A 110 26.33 2.37 -6.77
C ASP A 110 27.29 1.21 -7.08
N LEU A 111 27.68 1.10 -8.35
CA LEU A 111 28.47 -0.02 -8.84
C LEU A 111 29.82 -0.19 -8.13
N GLU A 112 30.41 0.88 -7.61
CA GLU A 112 31.69 0.85 -6.90
C GLU A 112 31.59 0.11 -5.55
N LYS A 113 30.39 0.03 -4.99
CA LYS A 113 30.12 -0.68 -3.73
C LYS A 113 29.83 -2.17 -3.92
N TRP A 114 29.77 -2.65 -5.16
CA TRP A 114 29.53 -4.05 -5.47
C TRP A 114 30.83 -4.72 -5.93
N ARG A 115 31.30 -5.71 -5.20
CA ARG A 115 32.50 -6.49 -5.54
C ARG A 115 32.08 -7.81 -6.17
N GLU A 116 32.66 -8.19 -7.30
CA GLU A 116 32.53 -9.51 -7.87
C GLU A 116 33.29 -10.52 -7.00
N VAL A 117 32.59 -11.52 -6.46
CA VAL A 117 33.17 -12.56 -5.58
C VAL A 117 33.36 -13.89 -6.29
N GLU A 118 32.57 -14.14 -7.32
CA GLU A 118 32.67 -15.23 -8.28
C GLU A 118 32.17 -14.73 -9.64
N PRO A 119 32.48 -15.40 -10.77
CA PRO A 119 32.01 -14.97 -12.07
C PRO A 119 30.49 -14.72 -12.11
N GLY A 120 30.09 -13.46 -12.30
CA GLY A 120 28.71 -13.00 -12.33
C GLY A 120 28.01 -12.95 -10.95
N LEU A 121 28.69 -13.19 -9.83
CA LEU A 121 28.15 -13.05 -8.48
C LEU A 121 28.75 -11.83 -7.80
N PHE A 122 27.91 -10.86 -7.49
CA PHE A 122 28.31 -9.59 -6.87
C PHE A 122 27.78 -9.48 -5.43
N ALA A 123 28.57 -8.90 -4.54
CA ALA A 123 28.28 -8.77 -3.11
C ALA A 123 28.38 -7.32 -2.65
N ASN A 124 27.46 -6.90 -1.76
CA ASN A 124 27.48 -5.62 -1.07
C ASN A 124 27.00 -5.81 0.39
N ASP A 125 27.83 -5.48 1.36
CA ASP A 125 27.55 -5.58 2.80
C ASP A 125 27.20 -4.23 3.46
N ALA A 126 27.12 -3.15 2.67
CA ALA A 126 26.87 -1.79 3.11
C ALA A 126 25.79 -1.07 2.27
N LEU A 127 24.85 -1.83 1.66
CA LEU A 127 23.81 -1.23 0.80
C LEU A 127 22.91 -0.25 1.58
N LEU A 128 22.54 -0.62 2.81
CA LEU A 128 21.75 0.23 3.69
C LEU A 128 22.51 0.54 4.98
N PRO A 129 22.51 1.81 5.43
CA PRO A 129 23.13 2.17 6.70
C PRO A 129 22.42 1.57 7.90
N ARG A 130 21.14 1.24 7.74
CA ARG A 130 20.31 0.58 8.75
C ARG A 130 19.36 -0.39 8.08
N LEU A 131 19.44 -1.64 8.45
CA LEU A 131 18.57 -2.72 7.99
C LEU A 131 17.95 -3.40 9.21
N ASP A 132 16.65 -3.63 9.19
CA ASP A 132 15.94 -4.44 10.17
C ASP A 132 15.15 -5.56 9.50
N GLU A 133 14.56 -6.45 10.29
CA GLU A 133 13.82 -7.59 9.76
C GLU A 133 12.57 -7.15 8.96
N ALA A 134 11.92 -6.08 9.38
CA ALA A 134 10.73 -5.58 8.70
C ALA A 134 11.08 -5.05 7.30
N ILE A 135 12.17 -4.30 7.16
CA ILE A 135 12.66 -3.84 5.86
C ILE A 135 13.11 -5.03 5.01
N LEU A 136 13.93 -5.94 5.58
CA LEU A 136 14.46 -7.09 4.85
C LEU A 136 13.35 -8.05 4.39
N SER A 137 12.27 -8.19 5.15
CA SER A 137 11.16 -9.09 4.81
C SER A 137 10.45 -8.71 3.51
N ARG A 138 10.41 -7.43 3.17
CA ARG A 138 9.76 -6.84 2.00
C ARG A 138 10.73 -6.24 1.00
N TRP A 139 12.04 -6.52 1.15
CA TRP A 139 13.07 -6.03 0.24
C TRP A 139 12.93 -6.64 -1.14
N PHE A 140 13.28 -5.85 -2.14
CA PHE A 140 13.35 -6.24 -3.55
C PHE A 140 14.46 -5.44 -4.24
N PHE A 141 14.76 -5.79 -5.46
CA PHE A 141 15.50 -4.92 -6.39
C PHE A 141 14.61 -4.62 -7.59
N VAL A 142 14.78 -3.45 -8.18
CA VAL A 142 14.18 -3.12 -9.46
C VAL A 142 15.16 -3.54 -10.55
N TRP A 143 14.74 -4.45 -11.41
CA TRP A 143 15.59 -5.05 -12.43
C TRP A 143 14.99 -4.75 -13.80
N ASN A 144 15.69 -3.94 -14.64
CA ASN A 144 15.16 -3.42 -15.90
C ASN A 144 13.80 -2.71 -15.79
N GLY A 145 13.56 -2.02 -14.66
CA GLY A 145 12.34 -1.26 -14.43
C GLY A 145 11.19 -2.05 -13.79
N GLU A 146 11.38 -3.34 -13.49
CA GLU A 146 10.37 -4.21 -12.85
C GLU A 146 10.82 -4.66 -11.46
N MET A 147 9.87 -4.75 -10.52
CA MET A 147 10.11 -5.24 -9.17
C MET A 147 10.50 -6.72 -9.18
N ASN A 148 11.68 -7.03 -8.66
CA ASN A 148 12.13 -8.39 -8.40
C ASN A 148 12.14 -8.68 -6.89
N HIS A 149 11.02 -9.13 -6.34
CA HIS A 149 10.85 -9.40 -4.91
C HIS A 149 11.20 -10.84 -4.51
N MET A 150 11.56 -11.72 -5.46
CA MET A 150 11.95 -13.13 -5.20
C MET A 150 10.93 -13.93 -4.36
N GLY A 151 9.64 -13.65 -4.51
CA GLY A 151 8.59 -14.26 -3.70
C GLY A 151 8.55 -13.77 -2.24
N ARG A 152 9.23 -12.68 -1.94
CA ARG A 152 9.19 -12.03 -0.63
C ARG A 152 8.05 -11.02 -0.57
N THR A 153 7.50 -10.87 0.61
CA THR A 153 6.37 -9.97 0.87
C THR A 153 6.36 -9.56 2.35
N SER A 154 5.83 -8.39 2.65
CA SER A 154 5.76 -7.88 4.02
C SER A 154 4.83 -8.70 4.91
N LYS A 155 3.74 -9.18 4.34
CA LYS A 155 2.66 -9.91 5.01
C LYS A 155 2.45 -11.28 4.36
N GLY A 156 1.70 -12.13 5.01
CA GLY A 156 1.39 -13.46 4.47
C GLY A 156 2.61 -14.38 4.41
N LYS A 157 2.55 -15.37 3.52
CA LYS A 157 3.60 -16.38 3.34
C LYS A 157 4.66 -15.86 2.38
N LYS A 158 5.89 -15.75 2.84
CA LYS A 158 7.05 -15.28 2.07
C LYS A 158 8.02 -16.42 1.75
N ALA A 159 8.64 -16.35 0.57
CA ALA A 159 9.70 -17.29 0.21
C ALA A 159 10.94 -17.08 1.09
N PRO A 160 11.67 -18.15 1.45
CA PRO A 160 12.97 -18.02 2.11
C PRO A 160 14.02 -17.43 1.17
N PHE A 161 15.09 -16.87 1.74
CA PHE A 161 16.26 -16.50 0.95
C PHE A 161 16.89 -17.74 0.31
N LYS A 162 17.25 -17.67 -0.98
CA LYS A 162 17.98 -18.72 -1.65
C LYS A 162 19.42 -18.81 -1.12
N LYS A 163 19.99 -20.01 -1.10
CA LYS A 163 21.43 -20.18 -0.85
C LYS A 163 22.23 -19.66 -2.04
N LEU A 164 23.46 -19.20 -1.81
CA LEU A 164 24.31 -18.61 -2.85
C LEU A 164 24.51 -19.53 -4.06
N GLN A 165 24.76 -20.81 -3.80
CA GLN A 165 24.96 -21.81 -4.86
C GLN A 165 23.72 -22.09 -5.71
N ASP A 166 22.52 -21.73 -5.23
CA ASP A 166 21.24 -21.98 -5.91
C ASP A 166 20.76 -20.77 -6.72
N LEU A 167 21.49 -19.62 -6.63
CA LEU A 167 21.13 -18.40 -7.37
C LEU A 167 21.33 -18.59 -8.87
N GLN A 168 20.32 -18.18 -9.63
CA GLN A 168 20.36 -18.09 -11.07
C GLN A 168 20.58 -16.62 -11.52
N PRO A 169 21.07 -16.39 -12.75
CA PRO A 169 21.09 -15.04 -13.31
C PRO A 169 19.74 -14.34 -13.22
N GLY A 170 19.72 -13.09 -12.79
CA GLY A 170 18.50 -12.32 -12.54
C GLY A 170 17.96 -12.46 -11.11
N GLU A 171 18.65 -13.19 -10.24
CA GLU A 171 18.21 -13.40 -8.84
C GLU A 171 19.15 -12.72 -7.83
N TRP A 172 18.59 -12.52 -6.64
CA TRP A 172 19.32 -11.96 -5.52
C TRP A 172 19.02 -12.72 -4.23
N THR A 173 19.89 -12.56 -3.24
CA THR A 173 19.68 -13.08 -1.88
C THR A 173 20.35 -12.19 -0.84
N PHE A 174 20.06 -12.45 0.43
CA PHE A 174 20.70 -11.81 1.57
C PHE A 174 21.22 -12.88 2.53
N VAL A 175 22.47 -12.78 2.90
CA VAL A 175 23.10 -13.66 3.87
C VAL A 175 23.33 -12.89 5.16
N VAL A 176 22.65 -13.30 6.24
CA VAL A 176 22.73 -12.65 7.55
C VAL A 176 24.08 -12.96 8.21
N ASP A 177 24.75 -11.93 8.70
CA ASP A 177 25.85 -12.03 9.66
C ASP A 177 25.25 -12.22 11.06
N THR A 178 25.20 -13.47 11.52
CA THR A 178 24.52 -13.83 12.77
C THR A 178 25.26 -13.30 13.99
N GLU A 179 26.61 -13.20 13.98
CA GLU A 179 27.38 -12.70 15.10
C GLU A 179 27.15 -11.21 15.32
N ARG A 180 27.26 -10.41 14.26
CA ARG A 180 27.00 -8.97 14.34
C ARG A 180 25.52 -8.66 14.64
N SER A 181 24.59 -9.41 14.07
CA SER A 181 23.15 -9.21 14.28
C SER A 181 22.72 -9.56 15.70
N GLN A 182 23.30 -10.58 16.34
CA GLN A 182 23.01 -10.93 17.74
C GLN A 182 23.52 -9.88 18.74
N ALA A 183 24.56 -9.16 18.41
CA ALA A 183 25.09 -8.08 19.24
C ALA A 183 24.20 -6.81 19.21
N SER A 184 23.26 -6.73 18.29
CA SER A 184 22.34 -5.60 18.13
C SER A 184 20.88 -6.02 18.37
N SER A 185 20.16 -5.32 19.23
CA SER A 185 18.78 -5.69 19.60
C SER A 185 17.74 -5.48 18.48
N LYS A 186 18.05 -4.77 17.40
CA LYS A 186 17.08 -4.42 16.35
C LYS A 186 17.66 -4.30 14.93
N GLN A 187 18.97 -4.32 14.78
CA GLN A 187 19.63 -4.13 13.49
C GLN A 187 20.16 -5.45 12.96
N LEU A 188 19.82 -5.78 11.72
CA LEU A 188 20.40 -6.89 10.97
C LEU A 188 21.65 -6.42 10.23
N PHE A 189 22.66 -7.26 10.24
CA PHE A 189 23.87 -7.12 9.43
C PHE A 189 23.96 -8.31 8.49
N GLY A 190 24.53 -8.09 7.32
CA GLY A 190 24.67 -9.14 6.32
C GLY A 190 25.06 -8.58 4.97
N THR A 191 25.07 -9.45 3.99
CA THR A 191 25.52 -9.14 2.64
C THR A 191 24.42 -9.44 1.64
N PHE A 192 24.08 -8.46 0.80
CA PHE A 192 23.27 -8.67 -0.39
C PHE A 192 24.13 -9.27 -1.51
N TYR A 193 23.59 -10.23 -2.22
CA TYR A 193 24.21 -10.83 -3.39
C TYR A 193 23.28 -10.71 -4.58
N LEU A 194 23.86 -10.31 -5.74
CA LEU A 194 23.19 -10.25 -7.03
C LEU A 194 23.87 -11.24 -7.98
N LYS A 195 23.09 -12.02 -8.72
CA LYS A 195 23.61 -12.93 -9.74
C LYS A 195 23.23 -12.44 -11.14
N ILE A 196 24.22 -12.21 -11.98
CA ILE A 196 24.04 -11.90 -13.41
C ILE A 196 24.70 -12.99 -14.26
N PRO A 197 24.47 -13.06 -15.57
CA PRO A 197 25.17 -14.00 -16.42
C PRO A 197 26.70 -13.83 -16.31
N PRO A 198 27.47 -14.94 -16.21
CA PRO A 198 28.93 -14.86 -16.16
C PRO A 198 29.50 -14.16 -17.40
N GLY A 199 30.42 -13.22 -17.17
CA GLY A 199 31.07 -12.43 -18.24
C GLY A 199 30.31 -11.15 -18.63
N GLU A 200 29.11 -10.95 -18.12
CA GLU A 200 28.42 -9.68 -18.24
C GLU A 200 28.87 -8.67 -17.20
N LYS A 201 28.74 -7.38 -17.51
CA LYS A 201 29.02 -6.29 -16.54
C LYS A 201 27.79 -5.99 -15.72
N LEU A 202 27.94 -5.80 -14.40
CA LEU A 202 26.84 -5.42 -13.52
C LEU A 202 26.09 -4.18 -13.98
N ALA A 203 26.78 -3.22 -14.60
CA ALA A 203 26.19 -2.01 -15.18
C ALA A 203 25.14 -2.32 -16.28
N ALA A 204 25.28 -3.43 -17.01
CA ALA A 204 24.35 -3.79 -18.07
C ALA A 204 23.02 -4.37 -17.52
N ALA A 205 23.00 -4.81 -16.27
CA ALA A 205 21.80 -5.40 -15.65
C ALA A 205 20.74 -4.36 -15.25
N ASN A 206 21.05 -3.06 -15.32
CA ASN A 206 20.13 -1.95 -15.02
C ASN A 206 19.36 -2.16 -13.73
N ILE A 207 20.08 -2.26 -12.61
CA ILE A 207 19.51 -2.57 -11.31
C ILE A 207 19.39 -1.29 -10.47
N SER A 208 18.25 -1.12 -9.78
CA SER A 208 18.04 -0.11 -8.75
C SER A 208 17.64 -0.77 -7.43
N ALA A 209 17.90 -0.10 -6.32
CA ALA A 209 17.51 -0.53 -4.98
C ALA A 209 16.49 0.45 -4.38
N PRO A 210 15.46 -0.02 -3.66
CA PRO A 210 14.48 0.84 -3.01
C PRO A 210 15.14 1.57 -1.84
N MET A 211 15.30 2.88 -1.95
CA MET A 211 16.03 3.69 -0.97
C MET A 211 15.09 4.59 -0.15
N ARG A 212 13.83 4.71 -0.53
CA ARG A 212 12.83 5.53 0.16
C ARG A 212 11.78 4.66 0.83
N SER A 213 11.34 5.10 2.01
CA SER A 213 10.34 4.37 2.80
C SER A 213 8.95 4.45 2.17
N ALA A 214 8.56 5.59 1.66
CA ALA A 214 7.24 5.80 1.06
C ALA A 214 7.33 6.73 -0.15
N GLY A 215 6.32 6.68 -1.02
CA GLY A 215 6.14 7.71 -2.04
C GLY A 215 5.52 8.97 -1.44
N VAL A 216 4.37 8.83 -0.79
CA VAL A 216 3.70 9.89 -0.02
C VAL A 216 3.58 9.44 1.43
N GLN A 217 4.08 10.24 2.36
CA GLN A 217 4.02 10.00 3.80
C GLN A 217 3.22 11.09 4.50
N LEU A 218 2.17 10.72 5.21
CA LEU A 218 1.51 11.58 6.18
C LEU A 218 1.83 11.07 7.57
N SER A 219 2.21 11.99 8.48
CA SER A 219 2.45 11.65 9.89
C SER A 219 2.09 12.82 10.78
N GLY A 220 1.56 12.52 11.96
CA GLY A 220 1.09 13.52 12.91
C GLY A 220 -0.28 14.08 12.55
N ASP A 221 -0.58 15.25 13.07
CA ASP A 221 -1.89 15.92 12.99
C ASP A 221 -2.00 16.70 11.65
N ASN A 222 -2.25 15.98 10.54
CA ASN A 222 -2.48 16.57 9.22
C ASN A 222 -3.97 16.87 9.03
N ALA A 223 -4.30 18.00 8.38
CA ALA A 223 -5.69 18.34 8.13
C ALA A 223 -5.89 19.15 6.83
N HIS A 224 -7.06 18.98 6.20
CA HIS A 224 -7.47 19.77 5.04
C HIS A 224 -6.43 19.75 3.92
N LEU A 225 -6.08 18.54 3.46
CA LEU A 225 -5.12 18.32 2.37
C LEU A 225 -5.82 17.68 1.17
N ILE A 226 -5.42 18.08 -0.03
CA ILE A 226 -5.77 17.39 -1.28
C ILE A 226 -4.47 16.98 -1.95
N ILE A 227 -4.28 15.67 -2.17
CA ILE A 227 -3.11 15.10 -2.84
C ILE A 227 -3.60 14.39 -4.08
N ARG A 228 -3.13 14.80 -5.26
CA ARG A 228 -3.71 14.31 -6.49
C ARG A 228 -2.77 14.16 -7.66
N ASN A 229 -3.21 13.36 -8.67
CA ASN A 229 -2.55 13.19 -9.96
C ASN A 229 -1.08 12.74 -9.81
N ILE A 230 -0.81 11.77 -8.93
CA ILE A 230 0.55 11.33 -8.60
C ILE A 230 0.66 9.81 -8.60
N THR A 231 1.79 9.32 -9.09
CA THR A 231 2.18 7.91 -8.98
C THR A 231 3.30 7.75 -7.96
N ALA A 232 3.16 6.80 -7.05
CA ALA A 232 4.24 6.31 -6.20
C ALA A 232 4.70 4.93 -6.71
N THR A 233 6.01 4.73 -6.89
CA THR A 233 6.55 3.45 -7.34
C THR A 233 7.88 3.13 -6.66
N HIS A 234 8.10 1.86 -6.37
CA HIS A 234 9.32 1.28 -5.81
C HIS A 234 9.83 1.82 -4.45
N PRO A 235 9.01 2.37 -3.54
CA PRO A 235 9.47 2.52 -2.16
C PRO A 235 9.56 1.15 -1.49
N TYR A 236 10.48 0.97 -0.49
CA TYR A 236 10.57 -0.32 0.21
C TYR A 236 9.43 -0.57 1.20
N ASN A 237 8.59 0.40 1.48
CA ASN A 237 7.36 0.33 2.25
C ASN A 237 6.17 0.69 1.35
N ASP A 238 5.32 1.62 1.75
CA ASP A 238 4.04 1.91 1.11
C ASP A 238 4.16 2.95 -0.01
N GLY A 239 3.29 2.85 -0.98
CA GLY A 239 3.10 3.93 -1.96
C GLY A 239 2.58 5.19 -1.27
N PHE A 240 1.50 5.04 -0.50
CA PHE A 240 0.86 6.09 0.30
C PHE A 240 0.73 5.58 1.74
N ASN A 241 1.51 6.14 2.66
CA ASN A 241 1.60 5.73 4.05
C ASN A 241 1.01 6.81 4.96
N ILE A 242 -0.14 6.53 5.58
CA ILE A 242 -0.89 7.51 6.35
C ILE A 242 -0.92 7.12 7.83
N HIS A 243 -0.28 7.92 8.65
CA HIS A 243 -0.20 7.78 10.10
C HIS A 243 -0.72 9.00 10.85
N GLY A 244 -1.15 8.81 12.09
CA GLY A 244 -1.52 9.86 13.03
C GLY A 244 -2.98 10.30 12.89
N ASP A 245 -3.29 11.48 13.43
CA ASP A 245 -4.63 12.06 13.46
C ASP A 245 -4.91 12.86 12.18
N CYS A 246 -4.83 12.21 11.02
CA CYS A 246 -5.22 12.81 9.77
C CYS A 246 -6.72 13.09 9.73
N ARG A 247 -7.13 14.29 9.26
CA ARG A 247 -8.55 14.66 9.13
C ARG A 247 -8.82 15.46 7.85
N ASP A 248 -9.95 15.19 7.20
CA ASP A 248 -10.35 15.85 5.94
C ASP A 248 -9.20 15.85 4.91
N VAL A 249 -8.59 14.68 4.72
CA VAL A 249 -7.58 14.45 3.69
C VAL A 249 -8.24 13.76 2.50
N VAL A 250 -7.91 14.23 1.30
CA VAL A 250 -8.45 13.70 0.04
C VAL A 250 -7.30 13.30 -0.86
N PHE A 251 -7.40 12.08 -1.37
CA PHE A 251 -6.55 11.62 -2.45
C PHE A 251 -7.38 11.51 -3.74
N GLU A 252 -6.92 12.10 -4.83
CA GLU A 252 -7.61 12.08 -6.12
C GLU A 252 -6.69 11.56 -7.23
N ASN A 253 -7.15 10.56 -7.99
CA ASN A 253 -6.42 10.03 -9.13
C ASN A 253 -4.95 9.66 -8.78
N ILE A 254 -4.79 8.77 -7.80
CA ILE A 254 -3.49 8.30 -7.31
C ILE A 254 -3.17 6.90 -7.81
N ARG A 255 -1.88 6.60 -7.92
CA ARG A 255 -1.40 5.29 -8.36
C ARG A 255 -0.28 4.81 -7.44
N ALA A 256 -0.34 3.56 -7.01
CA ALA A 256 0.69 2.87 -6.24
C ALA A 256 1.13 1.62 -7.01
N ILE A 257 2.35 1.60 -7.50
CA ILE A 257 2.83 0.57 -8.42
C ILE A 257 4.11 -0.06 -7.85
N GLU A 258 4.09 -1.38 -7.63
CA GLU A 258 5.27 -2.13 -7.20
C GLU A 258 5.94 -1.54 -5.95
N CYS A 259 5.14 -1.30 -4.90
CA CYS A 259 5.61 -0.89 -3.58
C CYS A 259 5.92 -2.12 -2.72
N GLY A 260 6.94 -2.03 -1.87
CA GLY A 260 7.43 -3.17 -1.07
C GLY A 260 6.45 -3.64 0.00
N ASP A 261 5.54 -2.78 0.45
CA ASP A 261 4.45 -3.11 1.37
C ASP A 261 3.10 -2.74 0.74
N ASP A 262 2.42 -1.75 1.23
CA ASP A 262 1.05 -1.44 0.84
C ASP A 262 1.00 -0.45 -0.33
N GLY A 263 0.02 -0.57 -1.20
CA GLY A 263 -0.29 0.48 -2.16
C GLY A 263 -0.71 1.76 -1.44
N ILE A 264 -1.66 1.62 -0.52
CA ILE A 264 -2.07 2.66 0.44
C ILE A 264 -2.39 2.03 1.78
N SER A 265 -2.01 2.69 2.87
CA SER A 265 -2.28 2.22 4.23
C SER A 265 -2.78 3.34 5.14
N ALA A 266 -3.76 3.01 6.01
CA ALA A 266 -4.23 3.87 7.09
C ALA A 266 -3.91 3.27 8.44
N HIS A 267 -3.39 4.09 9.33
CA HIS A 267 -3.05 3.73 10.71
C HIS A 267 -3.64 4.71 11.72
N GLU A 268 -3.61 4.34 13.01
CA GLU A 268 -4.10 5.10 14.16
C GLU A 268 -5.56 5.58 13.98
N SER A 269 -5.81 6.88 14.02
CA SER A 269 -7.13 7.51 13.83
C SER A 269 -7.26 8.26 12.51
N ALA A 270 -6.50 7.85 11.50
CA ALA A 270 -6.51 8.50 10.20
C ALA A 270 -7.91 8.51 9.56
N GLU A 271 -8.36 9.69 9.14
CA GLU A 271 -9.61 9.91 8.43
C GLU A 271 -9.32 10.51 7.04
N TYR A 272 -9.61 9.75 5.98
CA TYR A 272 -9.44 10.23 4.61
C TYR A 272 -10.39 9.58 3.62
N ARG A 273 -10.48 10.18 2.44
CA ARG A 273 -11.16 9.61 1.29
C ARG A 273 -10.27 9.56 0.07
N VAL A 274 -10.50 8.55 -0.77
CA VAL A 274 -9.81 8.35 -2.04
C VAL A 274 -10.84 8.33 -3.17
N GLU A 275 -10.63 9.16 -4.19
CA GLU A 275 -11.39 9.19 -5.42
C GLU A 275 -10.46 8.86 -6.60
N GLY A 276 -10.48 7.60 -7.04
CA GLY A 276 -9.59 7.10 -8.10
C GLY A 276 -8.26 6.58 -7.55
N LEU A 277 -8.17 5.26 -7.39
CA LEU A 277 -6.95 4.52 -7.02
C LEU A 277 -6.64 3.45 -8.06
N VAL A 278 -5.39 3.39 -8.49
CA VAL A 278 -4.80 2.23 -9.17
C VAL A 278 -3.68 1.67 -8.32
N SER A 279 -3.82 0.43 -7.84
CA SER A 279 -2.86 -0.25 -6.95
C SER A 279 -2.44 -1.57 -7.59
N ILE A 280 -1.18 -1.67 -8.06
CA ILE A 280 -0.72 -2.82 -8.86
C ILE A 280 0.64 -3.31 -8.36
N GLY A 281 0.80 -4.64 -8.22
CA GLY A 281 2.09 -5.27 -7.95
C GLY A 281 2.67 -5.00 -6.56
N ASN A 282 1.86 -4.51 -5.61
CA ASN A 282 2.29 -4.23 -4.24
C ASN A 282 2.27 -5.51 -3.38
N SER A 283 2.85 -5.48 -2.19
CA SER A 283 2.61 -6.57 -1.24
C SER A 283 1.13 -6.66 -0.89
N THR A 284 0.51 -5.52 -0.56
CA THR A 284 -0.95 -5.41 -0.34
C THR A 284 -1.52 -4.23 -1.13
N GLY A 285 -2.72 -4.38 -1.67
CA GLY A 285 -3.40 -3.32 -2.42
C GLY A 285 -3.85 -2.17 -1.52
N ILE A 286 -4.66 -2.47 -0.52
CA ILE A 286 -5.14 -1.54 0.52
C ILE A 286 -4.99 -2.24 1.88
N THR A 287 -4.38 -1.55 2.86
CA THR A 287 -4.36 -1.97 4.27
C THR A 287 -4.83 -0.84 5.15
N ASP A 288 -5.93 -1.04 5.88
CA ASP A 288 -6.40 -0.07 6.87
C ASP A 288 -6.53 -0.74 8.22
N THR A 289 -6.05 -0.07 9.27
CA THR A 289 -5.90 -0.69 10.59
C THR A 289 -6.12 0.31 11.74
N VAL A 290 -6.11 -0.20 12.95
CA VAL A 290 -6.31 0.50 14.22
C VAL A 290 -7.73 1.10 14.29
N ALA A 291 -7.89 2.42 14.33
CA ALA A 291 -9.19 3.11 14.42
C ALA A 291 -9.44 4.01 13.20
N ALA A 292 -8.79 3.73 12.09
CA ALA A 292 -8.89 4.54 10.89
C ALA A 292 -10.32 4.51 10.31
N GLN A 293 -10.70 5.61 9.66
CA GLN A 293 -11.98 5.78 8.98
C GLN A 293 -11.72 6.21 7.53
N THR A 294 -11.94 5.31 6.59
CA THR A 294 -11.58 5.54 5.21
C THR A 294 -12.71 5.25 4.25
N SER A 295 -12.70 5.95 3.14
CA SER A 295 -13.58 5.65 2.01
C SER A 295 -12.82 5.71 0.69
N TYR A 296 -13.03 4.68 -0.10
CA TYR A 296 -12.42 4.53 -1.42
C TYR A 296 -13.50 4.45 -2.48
N LYS A 297 -13.31 5.19 -3.56
CA LYS A 297 -14.20 5.16 -4.71
C LYS A 297 -13.41 5.11 -6.01
N ASN A 298 -13.91 4.36 -6.99
CA ASN A 298 -13.31 4.18 -8.31
C ASN A 298 -11.90 3.56 -8.21
N VAL A 299 -11.85 2.31 -7.75
CA VAL A 299 -10.61 1.60 -7.40
C VAL A 299 -10.34 0.46 -8.38
N PHE A 300 -9.09 0.35 -8.83
CA PHE A 300 -8.55 -0.82 -9.51
C PHE A 300 -7.36 -1.38 -8.73
N ILE A 301 -7.40 -2.69 -8.41
CA ILE A 301 -6.31 -3.41 -7.74
C ILE A 301 -5.95 -4.62 -8.57
N ALA A 302 -4.65 -4.89 -8.75
CA ALA A 302 -4.19 -6.07 -9.47
C ALA A 302 -2.81 -6.56 -9.02
N ASP A 303 -2.58 -7.86 -9.20
CA ASP A 303 -1.28 -8.52 -9.10
C ASP A 303 -0.54 -8.26 -7.76
N CYS A 304 -1.29 -8.06 -6.66
CA CYS A 304 -0.71 -7.96 -5.32
C CYS A 304 -0.21 -9.33 -4.84
N HIS A 305 0.75 -9.35 -3.89
CA HIS A 305 1.46 -10.58 -3.53
C HIS A 305 0.91 -11.25 -2.27
N ALA A 306 0.51 -10.47 -1.25
CA ALA A 306 -0.02 -10.99 -0.01
C ALA A 306 -1.53 -10.83 0.10
N TYR A 307 -2.02 -9.60 0.06
CA TYR A 307 -3.44 -9.27 0.16
C TYR A 307 -3.83 -8.29 -0.94
N ASP A 308 -5.05 -8.36 -1.44
CA ASP A 308 -5.59 -7.26 -2.25
C ASP A 308 -6.28 -6.23 -1.34
N LEU A 309 -7.17 -6.70 -0.46
CA LEU A 309 -7.94 -5.89 0.48
C LEU A 309 -7.77 -6.43 1.90
N PHE A 310 -7.20 -5.63 2.81
CA PHE A 310 -6.89 -6.02 4.18
C PHE A 310 -7.35 -4.96 5.19
N PHE A 311 -8.48 -5.21 5.86
CA PHE A 311 -9.14 -4.28 6.77
C PHE A 311 -9.17 -4.84 8.20
N LEU A 312 -8.66 -4.08 9.17
CA LEU A 312 -8.33 -4.59 10.49
C LEU A 312 -8.84 -3.71 11.64
N ASN A 313 -8.86 -4.31 12.83
CA ASN A 313 -9.01 -3.68 14.15
C ASN A 313 -10.35 -2.96 14.37
N ASN A 314 -10.33 -1.70 14.88
CA ASN A 314 -11.53 -0.92 15.24
C ASN A 314 -11.95 0.07 14.16
N GLY A 315 -11.56 -0.15 12.91
CA GLY A 315 -11.79 0.78 11.82
C GLY A 315 -13.18 0.68 11.20
N ARG A 316 -13.52 1.72 10.44
CA ARG A 316 -14.71 1.79 9.59
C ARG A 316 -14.30 2.16 8.18
N TYR A 317 -14.60 1.27 7.26
CA TYR A 317 -14.10 1.32 5.91
C TYR A 317 -15.24 1.23 4.90
N LYS A 318 -15.12 1.98 3.81
CA LYS A 318 -16.05 1.91 2.69
C LYS A 318 -15.29 1.75 1.38
N LEU A 319 -15.75 0.85 0.51
CA LEU A 319 -15.25 0.67 -0.84
C LEU A 319 -16.42 0.70 -1.84
N GLU A 320 -16.38 1.65 -2.77
CA GLU A 320 -17.42 1.89 -3.77
C GLU A 320 -16.83 1.88 -5.19
N ASN A 321 -17.47 1.19 -6.12
CA ASN A 321 -17.02 1.03 -7.49
C ASN A 321 -15.58 0.53 -7.55
N ALA A 322 -15.39 -0.77 -7.37
CA ALA A 322 -14.05 -1.35 -7.38
C ALA A 322 -13.96 -2.59 -8.27
N VAL A 323 -12.81 -2.77 -8.88
CA VAL A 323 -12.43 -3.98 -9.59
C VAL A 323 -11.10 -4.50 -9.03
N VAL A 324 -11.08 -5.75 -8.65
CA VAL A 324 -9.88 -6.46 -8.18
C VAL A 324 -9.60 -7.63 -9.11
N TRP A 325 -8.41 -7.66 -9.72
CA TRP A 325 -7.82 -8.83 -10.35
C TRP A 325 -6.84 -9.47 -9.37
N SER A 326 -7.29 -10.50 -8.68
CA SER A 326 -6.55 -11.08 -7.57
C SER A 326 -5.62 -12.21 -8.01
N THR A 327 -4.34 -12.04 -7.76
CA THR A 327 -3.30 -13.10 -7.78
C THR A 327 -2.68 -13.27 -6.39
N SER A 328 -3.13 -12.48 -5.42
CA SER A 328 -2.62 -12.45 -4.05
C SER A 328 -2.88 -13.74 -3.27
N GLN A 329 -2.22 -13.92 -2.14
CA GLN A 329 -2.53 -15.04 -1.22
C GLN A 329 -3.94 -14.90 -0.63
N HIS A 330 -4.41 -13.66 -0.39
CA HIS A 330 -5.70 -13.38 0.24
C HIS A 330 -6.42 -12.23 -0.47
N PRO A 331 -7.51 -12.49 -1.23
CA PRO A 331 -8.20 -11.47 -2.02
C PRO A 331 -8.92 -10.43 -1.17
N LEU A 332 -9.51 -10.84 -0.06
CA LEU A 332 -10.20 -9.98 0.90
C LEU A 332 -10.08 -10.61 2.29
N THR A 333 -9.59 -9.85 3.25
CA THR A 333 -9.60 -10.23 4.66
C THR A 333 -10.08 -9.06 5.52
N ILE A 334 -11.07 -9.34 6.37
CA ILE A 334 -11.59 -8.42 7.37
C ILE A 334 -11.42 -9.11 8.72
N ASP A 335 -10.61 -8.54 9.63
CA ASP A 335 -10.27 -9.17 10.90
C ASP A 335 -10.13 -8.16 12.04
N ALA A 336 -10.52 -8.58 13.24
CA ALA A 336 -10.33 -7.80 14.45
C ALA A 336 -10.07 -8.70 15.66
N ALA A 337 -9.31 -8.22 16.62
CA ALA A 337 -9.04 -8.92 17.86
C ALA A 337 -10.33 -9.12 18.69
N ALA A 338 -10.28 -9.93 19.76
CA ALA A 338 -11.46 -10.33 20.53
C ALA A 338 -12.26 -9.17 21.13
N ASN A 339 -11.60 -8.07 21.45
CA ASN A 339 -12.17 -6.85 22.05
C ASN A 339 -12.33 -5.70 21.06
N GLU A 340 -12.11 -5.93 19.79
CA GLU A 340 -12.19 -4.95 18.71
C GLU A 340 -13.36 -5.26 17.78
N ARG A 341 -13.72 -4.30 16.91
CA ARG A 341 -14.76 -4.42 15.90
C ARG A 341 -14.35 -3.69 14.63
N VAL A 342 -14.32 -4.38 13.52
CA VAL A 342 -14.08 -3.81 12.20
C VAL A 342 -15.39 -3.82 11.40
N GLU A 343 -15.65 -2.73 10.69
CA GLU A 343 -16.79 -2.60 9.79
C GLU A 343 -16.33 -2.27 8.38
N LEU A 344 -16.82 -3.00 7.39
CA LEU A 344 -16.58 -2.75 5.98
C LEU A 344 -17.90 -2.69 5.20
N ASP A 345 -18.09 -1.62 4.47
CA ASP A 345 -19.17 -1.45 3.51
C ASP A 345 -18.63 -1.58 2.08
N LEU A 346 -19.16 -2.54 1.30
CA LEU A 346 -18.85 -2.73 -0.11
C LEU A 346 -20.06 -2.35 -0.96
N GLU A 347 -19.84 -1.51 -1.97
CA GLU A 347 -20.88 -1.07 -2.90
C GLU A 347 -20.39 -1.19 -4.34
N ASN A 348 -21.03 -2.04 -5.16
CA ASN A 348 -20.69 -2.24 -6.57
C ASN A 348 -19.23 -2.67 -6.78
N VAL A 349 -18.87 -3.86 -6.26
CA VAL A 349 -17.50 -4.38 -6.24
C VAL A 349 -17.41 -5.70 -6.99
N LEU A 350 -16.44 -5.81 -7.89
CA LEU A 350 -16.06 -7.04 -8.58
C LEU A 350 -14.69 -7.49 -8.09
N ILE A 351 -14.61 -8.71 -7.52
CA ILE A 351 -13.33 -9.36 -7.23
C ILE A 351 -13.26 -10.65 -8.04
N ARG A 352 -12.31 -10.75 -8.94
CA ARG A 352 -12.05 -11.95 -9.75
C ARG A 352 -10.65 -12.48 -9.43
N ARG A 353 -10.56 -13.76 -9.06
CA ARG A 353 -9.27 -14.44 -8.91
C ARG A 353 -8.79 -15.04 -10.22
N ALA A 354 -7.47 -15.01 -10.40
CA ALA A 354 -6.80 -15.71 -11.49
C ALA A 354 -6.83 -17.24 -11.30
N ASP A 355 -6.84 -17.71 -10.03
CA ASP A 355 -6.93 -19.10 -9.63
C ASP A 355 -8.08 -19.31 -8.60
N LYS A 356 -8.32 -20.54 -8.14
CA LYS A 356 -9.43 -20.89 -7.21
C LYS A 356 -8.94 -21.24 -5.80
N THR A 357 -7.82 -20.71 -5.33
CA THR A 357 -7.14 -21.27 -4.15
C THR A 357 -7.61 -20.71 -2.82
N GLU A 358 -7.90 -19.40 -2.71
CA GLU A 358 -8.16 -18.78 -1.40
C GLU A 358 -9.50 -18.02 -1.36
N PRO A 359 -10.27 -18.16 -0.26
CA PRO A 359 -11.55 -17.48 -0.10
C PRO A 359 -11.40 -16.03 0.35
N ALA A 360 -12.47 -15.23 0.15
CA ALA A 360 -12.68 -14.00 0.89
C ALA A 360 -13.03 -14.34 2.35
N LEU A 361 -12.42 -13.65 3.32
CA LEU A 361 -12.53 -13.94 4.74
C LEU A 361 -13.18 -12.80 5.53
N VAL A 362 -14.28 -13.08 6.23
CA VAL A 362 -14.91 -12.20 7.24
C VAL A 362 -14.75 -12.89 8.59
N GLN A 363 -13.85 -12.42 9.44
CA GLN A 363 -13.51 -13.03 10.72
C GLN A 363 -14.54 -12.72 11.82
N LYS A 364 -14.40 -13.36 13.01
CA LYS A 364 -15.40 -13.35 14.08
C LYS A 364 -15.89 -11.97 14.54
N ASN A 365 -14.98 -11.00 14.62
CA ASN A 365 -15.28 -9.66 15.14
C ASN A 365 -15.44 -8.63 14.01
N ALA A 366 -15.63 -9.12 12.78
CA ALA A 366 -15.84 -8.31 11.60
C ALA A 366 -17.33 -8.23 11.22
N THR A 367 -17.72 -7.07 10.70
CA THR A 367 -19.04 -6.83 10.11
C THR A 367 -18.83 -6.39 8.65
N LEU A 368 -19.43 -7.15 7.73
CA LEU A 368 -19.49 -6.83 6.31
C LEU A 368 -20.91 -6.45 5.90
N ARG A 369 -21.08 -5.31 5.28
CA ARG A 369 -22.29 -4.94 4.55
C ARG A 369 -21.94 -4.85 3.07
N ALA A 370 -22.53 -5.67 2.23
CA ALA A 370 -22.24 -5.70 0.80
C ALA A 370 -23.50 -5.53 -0.04
N ALA A 371 -23.47 -4.52 -0.91
CA ALA A 371 -24.48 -4.30 -1.94
C ALA A 371 -23.81 -4.40 -3.32
N ARG A 372 -24.43 -5.18 -4.24
CA ARG A 372 -23.89 -5.42 -5.59
C ARG A 372 -22.44 -5.92 -5.61
N LEU A 373 -22.12 -6.87 -4.73
CA LEU A 373 -20.82 -7.57 -4.73
C LEU A 373 -20.86 -8.76 -5.71
N THR A 374 -19.81 -8.91 -6.51
CA THR A 374 -19.59 -10.11 -7.31
C THR A 374 -18.21 -10.68 -7.01
N LEU A 375 -18.18 -11.94 -6.57
CA LEU A 375 -16.97 -12.72 -6.39
C LEU A 375 -16.90 -13.83 -7.46
N GLU A 376 -15.80 -13.88 -8.20
CA GLU A 376 -15.57 -14.86 -9.26
C GLU A 376 -14.29 -15.66 -9.00
N ASN A 377 -14.35 -16.97 -9.22
CA ASN A 377 -13.28 -17.94 -8.97
C ASN A 377 -12.82 -17.98 -7.50
N MET A 378 -13.71 -17.71 -6.53
CA MET A 378 -13.40 -17.82 -5.11
C MET A 378 -14.66 -18.12 -4.31
N GLU A 379 -14.47 -18.68 -3.12
CA GLU A 379 -15.53 -18.81 -2.11
C GLU A 379 -15.47 -17.64 -1.12
N MET A 380 -16.52 -17.53 -0.29
CA MET A 380 -16.54 -16.61 0.84
C MET A 380 -16.71 -17.39 2.15
N THR A 381 -15.87 -17.14 3.11
CA THR A 381 -15.97 -17.68 4.46
C THR A 381 -16.37 -16.57 5.43
N VAL A 382 -17.56 -16.67 6.02
CA VAL A 382 -18.09 -15.73 7.00
C VAL A 382 -18.12 -16.38 8.37
N ARG A 383 -17.36 -15.84 9.31
CA ARG A 383 -17.34 -16.22 10.73
C ARG A 383 -17.89 -15.11 11.62
N GLY A 384 -17.96 -13.91 11.12
CA GLY A 384 -18.51 -12.70 11.74
C GLY A 384 -19.95 -12.45 11.33
N VAL A 385 -20.29 -11.17 11.20
CA VAL A 385 -21.61 -10.72 10.75
C VAL A 385 -21.49 -10.27 9.29
N ALA A 386 -22.40 -10.74 8.43
CA ALA A 386 -22.48 -10.26 7.06
C ALA A 386 -23.94 -10.06 6.63
N SER A 387 -24.17 -8.98 5.87
CA SER A 387 -25.42 -8.72 5.18
C SER A 387 -25.16 -8.51 3.69
N PHE A 388 -26.02 -9.07 2.86
CA PHE A 388 -25.87 -9.04 1.40
C PHE A 388 -27.13 -8.52 0.73
N GLU A 389 -26.95 -7.61 -0.22
CA GLU A 389 -28.00 -7.11 -1.09
C GLU A 389 -27.55 -7.23 -2.55
N ASN A 390 -28.28 -7.98 -3.36
CA ASN A 390 -27.98 -8.15 -4.78
C ASN A 390 -26.53 -8.64 -5.06
N CYS A 391 -26.07 -9.68 -4.35
CA CYS A 391 -24.69 -10.18 -4.42
C CYS A 391 -24.60 -11.54 -5.12
N LEU A 392 -23.46 -11.80 -5.77
CA LEU A 392 -23.13 -13.07 -6.44
C LEU A 392 -21.78 -13.62 -5.96
N VAL A 393 -21.73 -14.92 -5.66
CA VAL A 393 -20.48 -15.66 -5.39
C VAL A 393 -20.44 -16.86 -6.33
N ASN A 394 -19.50 -16.90 -7.27
CA ASN A 394 -19.42 -17.92 -8.33
C ASN A 394 -20.78 -18.17 -9.02
N GLY A 395 -21.50 -17.09 -9.31
CA GLY A 395 -22.83 -17.15 -9.94
C GLY A 395 -23.99 -17.57 -9.00
N LYS A 396 -23.72 -17.93 -7.74
CA LYS A 396 -24.76 -18.21 -6.73
C LYS A 396 -25.24 -16.91 -6.10
N MET A 397 -26.53 -16.74 -5.98
CA MET A 397 -27.14 -15.56 -5.38
C MET A 397 -26.99 -15.52 -3.86
N LEU A 398 -26.73 -14.34 -3.32
CA LEU A 398 -26.70 -14.08 -1.88
C LEU A 398 -27.61 -12.87 -1.54
N PRO A 399 -28.55 -13.02 -0.57
CA PRO A 399 -28.91 -14.28 0.06
C PRO A 399 -29.58 -15.29 -0.89
N GLU A 400 -29.58 -16.55 -0.54
CA GLU A 400 -30.20 -17.59 -1.38
C GLU A 400 -31.69 -17.31 -1.61
N GLY A 401 -32.16 -17.63 -2.84
CA GLY A 401 -33.56 -17.47 -3.22
C GLY A 401 -34.00 -16.05 -3.61
N VAL A 402 -33.09 -15.06 -3.55
CA VAL A 402 -33.34 -13.69 -4.00
C VAL A 402 -32.68 -13.47 -5.36
N VAL A 403 -33.41 -12.95 -6.35
CA VAL A 403 -32.84 -12.64 -7.66
C VAL A 403 -31.76 -11.57 -7.50
N ALA A 404 -30.53 -11.87 -7.93
CA ALA A 404 -29.40 -10.96 -7.85
C ALA A 404 -28.68 -10.84 -9.19
N THR A 405 -28.23 -9.64 -9.53
CA THR A 405 -27.43 -9.34 -10.72
C THR A 405 -25.95 -9.09 -10.39
N GLY A 406 -25.63 -8.88 -9.10
CA GLY A 406 -24.30 -8.56 -8.63
C GLY A 406 -23.84 -7.16 -9.03
N ALA A 407 -22.51 -6.98 -9.10
CA ALA A 407 -21.87 -5.75 -9.54
C ALA A 407 -22.18 -5.43 -11.01
N ASP A 408 -22.21 -4.15 -11.36
CA ASP A 408 -22.27 -3.71 -12.77
C ASP A 408 -20.90 -3.93 -13.45
N LYS A 409 -20.59 -5.19 -13.74
CA LYS A 409 -19.30 -5.62 -14.30
C LYS A 409 -18.91 -4.87 -15.57
N ALA A 410 -19.87 -4.69 -16.48
CA ALA A 410 -19.60 -4.05 -17.77
C ALA A 410 -19.15 -2.58 -17.59
N SER A 411 -19.83 -1.85 -16.72
CA SER A 411 -19.49 -0.47 -16.42
C SER A 411 -18.17 -0.37 -15.66
N LEU A 412 -17.99 -1.17 -14.61
CA LEU A 412 -16.77 -1.20 -13.81
C LEU A 412 -15.54 -1.52 -14.66
N ILE A 413 -15.60 -2.57 -15.49
CA ILE A 413 -14.46 -2.97 -16.33
C ILE A 413 -14.13 -1.86 -17.33
N ARG A 414 -15.13 -1.28 -17.97
CA ARG A 414 -14.92 -0.21 -18.94
C ARG A 414 -14.30 1.05 -18.31
N GLN A 415 -14.72 1.41 -17.11
CA GLN A 415 -14.33 2.67 -16.46
C GLN A 415 -13.02 2.55 -15.68
N LEU A 416 -12.80 1.44 -15.00
CA LEU A 416 -11.74 1.34 -13.99
C LEU A 416 -10.55 0.48 -14.43
N VAL A 417 -10.76 -0.50 -15.32
CA VAL A 417 -9.70 -1.45 -15.67
C VAL A 417 -8.76 -0.85 -16.71
N PRO A 418 -7.46 -0.71 -16.40
CA PRO A 418 -6.46 -0.26 -17.37
C PRO A 418 -6.42 -1.15 -18.62
N SER A 419 -6.06 -0.57 -19.78
CA SER A 419 -6.05 -1.28 -21.07
C SER A 419 -5.27 -2.59 -21.06
N ALA A 420 -4.12 -2.61 -20.36
CA ALA A 420 -3.28 -3.79 -20.19
C ALA A 420 -3.99 -4.97 -19.49
N TYR A 421 -5.01 -4.68 -18.68
CA TYR A 421 -5.76 -5.69 -17.93
C TYR A 421 -7.11 -6.06 -18.56
N GLN A 422 -7.60 -5.32 -19.54
CA GLN A 422 -8.92 -5.55 -20.17
C GLN A 422 -9.09 -6.99 -20.69
N ALA A 423 -8.04 -7.58 -21.25
CA ALA A 423 -8.08 -8.95 -21.79
C ALA A 423 -8.33 -10.01 -20.68
N LYS A 424 -7.84 -9.78 -19.44
CA LYS A 424 -8.02 -10.69 -18.30
C LYS A 424 -9.51 -10.80 -17.88
N PHE A 425 -10.33 -9.82 -18.22
CA PHE A 425 -11.77 -9.79 -17.89
C PHE A 425 -12.69 -10.24 -19.04
N ARG A 426 -12.14 -10.49 -20.24
CA ARG A 426 -12.93 -10.96 -21.40
C ARG A 426 -13.11 -12.48 -21.43
N GLN A 427 -12.33 -13.22 -20.65
CA GLN A 427 -12.48 -14.67 -20.55
C GLN A 427 -13.66 -14.99 -19.61
N PRO A 428 -14.50 -16.00 -19.95
CA PRO A 428 -15.66 -16.40 -19.17
C PRO A 428 -15.29 -16.97 -17.82
#